data_cfec4243041e8023c401a7883b5d5327
#
_entry.id   cfec4243041e8023c401a7883b5d5327
#
_cell.length_a   1.000
_cell.length_b   1.000
_cell.length_c   1.000
_cell.angle_alpha   90.00
_cell.angle_beta   90.00
_cell.angle_gamma   90.00
#
_symmetry.space_group_name_H-M   'P 1'
#
loop_
_entity.id
_entity.type
_entity.pdbx_description
1 polymer ?
#
loop_
_entity_poly.entity_id
_entity_poly.type
_entity_poly.pdbx_seq_one_letter_code
_entity_poly.pdbx_strand_id
1 'polypeptide(L)'
;VVRDPIGRQNTNDNTPGIIHYKIVPGSQLTITVAPKGFGSENMSKIHMLKPADGIEGVKAAILNTVREAGPNACPPMVVGVGIGGDFEKKR
;
A
#
# COMPACT_ATOMS: atom_id res chain seq x y z
N VAL A 1 3.26 10.77 -11.26
CA VAL A 1 2.35 11.47 -10.33
C VAL A 1 1.57 12.54 -11.08
N VAL A 2 0.31 12.68 -10.79
CA VAL A 2 -0.57 13.64 -11.43
C VAL A 2 -1.06 14.68 -10.42
N ARG A 3 -1.31 15.91 -10.89
CA ARG A 3 -1.82 17.00 -10.05
C ARG A 3 -3.29 16.80 -9.73
N ASP A 4 -4.05 16.26 -10.68
CA ASP A 4 -5.48 16.03 -10.57
C ASP A 4 -5.76 14.59 -10.99
N PRO A 5 -6.35 13.75 -10.10
CA PRO A 5 -6.64 12.37 -10.43
C PRO A 5 -7.56 12.18 -11.63
N ILE A 6 -8.44 13.14 -11.86
CA ILE A 6 -9.40 13.09 -12.98
C ILE A 6 -8.80 13.70 -14.24
N GLY A 7 -8.23 14.89 -14.14
CA GLY A 7 -7.57 15.58 -15.25
C GLY A 7 -6.26 14.92 -15.68
N ARG A 8 -5.61 14.20 -14.78
CA ARG A 8 -4.40 13.39 -15.01
C ARG A 8 -3.23 14.19 -15.60
N GLN A 9 -3.11 15.43 -15.16
CA GLN A 9 -1.96 16.25 -15.53
C GLN A 9 -0.73 15.79 -14.75
N ASN A 10 0.27 15.29 -15.47
CA ASN A 10 1.51 14.81 -14.87
C ASN A 10 2.33 15.97 -14.29
N THR A 11 2.89 15.79 -13.09
CA THR A 11 3.79 16.78 -12.48
C THR A 11 5.19 16.76 -13.09
N ASN A 12 5.56 15.69 -13.81
CA ASN A 12 6.82 15.44 -14.49
C ASN A 12 8.05 15.30 -13.58
N ASP A 13 7.93 15.55 -12.30
CA ASP A 13 9.01 15.40 -11.31
C ASP A 13 8.62 14.46 -10.16
N ASN A 14 7.53 13.71 -10.33
CA ASN A 14 7.00 12.76 -9.35
C ASN A 14 6.58 13.39 -8.02
N THR A 15 6.27 14.68 -8.02
CA THR A 15 5.71 15.35 -6.85
C THR A 15 4.17 15.37 -6.88
N PRO A 16 3.51 15.42 -5.73
CA PRO A 16 4.08 15.34 -4.40
C PRO A 16 4.47 13.91 -4.00
N GLY A 17 5.49 13.79 -3.14
CA GLY A 17 5.81 12.54 -2.47
C GLY A 17 5.01 12.40 -1.17
N ILE A 18 4.84 11.17 -0.71
CA ILE A 18 4.24 10.89 0.59
C ILE A 18 5.34 10.83 1.64
N ILE A 19 5.21 11.64 2.70
CA ILE A 19 6.21 11.73 3.76
C ILE A 19 5.53 11.43 5.09
N HIS A 20 6.08 10.45 5.82
CA HIS A 20 5.68 10.14 7.18
C HIS A 20 6.79 10.55 8.13
N TYR A 21 6.42 11.24 9.21
CA TYR A 21 7.37 11.72 10.20
C TYR A 21 7.23 10.96 11.50
N LYS A 22 8.37 10.64 12.10
CA LYS A 22 8.42 10.13 13.46
C LYS A 22 9.47 10.91 14.23
N ILE A 23 9.06 11.54 15.31
CA ILE A 23 9.97 12.32 16.16
C ILE A 23 10.47 11.41 17.27
N VAL A 24 11.79 11.30 17.38
CA VAL A 24 12.45 10.45 18.38
C VAL A 24 13.50 11.27 19.13
N PRO A 25 13.81 10.90 20.38
CA PRO A 25 14.88 11.58 21.13
C PRO A 25 16.24 11.36 20.47
N GLY A 26 17.09 12.37 20.54
CA GLY A 26 18.46 12.30 20.02
C GLY A 26 18.74 13.35 18.94
N SER A 27 19.95 13.28 18.40
CA SER A 27 20.44 14.22 17.38
C SER A 27 20.59 13.58 16.00
N GLN A 28 20.21 12.32 15.84
CA GLN A 28 20.34 11.62 14.57
C GLN A 28 19.12 11.82 13.70
N LEU A 29 19.34 11.86 12.39
CA LEU A 29 18.31 11.91 11.38
C LEU A 29 18.38 10.61 10.56
N THR A 30 17.28 9.85 10.55
CA THR A 30 17.17 8.66 9.72
C THR A 30 16.12 8.90 8.65
N ILE A 31 16.49 8.67 7.40
CA ILE A 31 15.58 8.81 6.26
C ILE A 31 15.47 7.45 5.58
N THR A 32 14.25 6.95 5.48
CA THR A 32 13.95 5.72 4.73
C THR A 32 13.18 6.09 3.47
N VAL A 33 13.68 5.66 2.34
CA VAL A 33 13.05 5.89 1.04
C VAL A 33 12.56 4.57 0.47
N ALA A 34 11.27 4.53 0.15
CA ALA A 34 10.65 3.34 -0.42
C ALA A 34 9.97 3.71 -1.76
N PRO A 35 10.67 3.57 -2.88
CA PRO A 35 10.06 3.75 -4.19
C PRO A 35 8.97 2.69 -4.41
N LYS A 36 7.83 3.12 -4.91
CA LYS A 36 6.69 2.21 -5.15
C LYS A 36 6.06 2.54 -6.50
N GLY A 37 5.98 1.51 -7.36
CA GLY A 37 5.31 1.64 -8.63
C GLY A 37 3.78 1.67 -8.48
N PHE A 38 3.11 2.54 -9.24
CA PHE A 38 1.66 2.68 -9.17
C PHE A 38 0.92 1.41 -9.60
N GLY A 39 1.46 0.67 -10.57
CA GLY A 39 0.84 -0.58 -11.01
C GLY A 39 0.66 -1.58 -9.88
N SER A 40 1.70 -1.80 -9.08
CA SER A 40 1.62 -2.69 -7.93
C SER A 40 0.81 -2.08 -6.78
N GLU A 41 0.88 -0.77 -6.60
CA GLU A 41 0.09 -0.09 -5.56
C GLU A 41 -1.41 -0.16 -5.86
N ASN A 42 -1.80 -0.05 -7.11
CA ASN A 42 -3.20 -0.17 -7.53
C ASN A 42 -3.80 -1.54 -7.23
N MET A 43 -2.97 -2.57 -7.06
CA MET A 43 -3.42 -3.91 -6.70
C MET A 43 -3.57 -4.13 -5.20
N SER A 44 -3.23 -3.13 -4.39
CA SER A 44 -3.46 -3.17 -2.94
C SER A 44 -4.94 -3.08 -2.63
N LYS A 45 -5.39 -3.83 -1.62
CA LYS A 45 -6.79 -3.86 -1.20
C LYS A 45 -6.92 -3.87 0.31
N ILE A 46 -8.03 -3.31 0.78
CA ILE A 46 -8.44 -3.35 2.17
C ILE A 46 -9.71 -4.19 2.25
N HIS A 47 -9.70 -5.17 3.15
CA HIS A 47 -10.85 -6.03 3.41
C HIS A 47 -11.34 -5.79 4.82
N MET A 48 -12.63 -5.47 4.95
CA MET A 48 -13.31 -5.30 6.24
C MET A 48 -13.99 -6.62 6.60
N LEU A 49 -13.31 -7.44 7.38
CA LEU A 49 -13.81 -8.76 7.77
C LEU A 49 -14.56 -8.71 9.09
N LYS A 50 -15.50 -9.63 9.25
CA LYS A 50 -16.22 -9.81 10.51
C LYS A 50 -15.49 -10.81 11.41
N PRO A 51 -15.61 -10.73 12.74
CA PRO A 51 -15.00 -11.71 13.63
C PRO A 51 -15.40 -13.16 13.31
N ALA A 52 -16.61 -13.37 12.81
CA ALA A 52 -17.10 -14.70 12.42
C ALA A 52 -16.36 -15.29 11.22
N ASP A 53 -15.70 -14.47 10.40
CA ASP A 53 -14.95 -14.94 9.23
C ASP A 53 -13.68 -15.70 9.61
N GLY A 54 -13.09 -15.38 10.77
CA GLY A 54 -11.94 -16.09 11.33
C GLY A 54 -10.71 -16.10 10.42
N ILE A 55 -9.81 -17.01 10.73
CA ILE A 55 -8.56 -17.19 9.94
C ILE A 55 -8.85 -17.58 8.50
N GLU A 56 -9.86 -18.42 8.26
CA GLU A 56 -10.22 -18.85 6.90
C GLU A 56 -10.66 -17.65 6.04
N GLY A 57 -11.40 -16.72 6.60
CA GLY A 57 -11.78 -15.49 5.91
C GLY A 57 -10.55 -14.63 5.57
N VAL A 58 -9.59 -14.54 6.47
CA VAL A 58 -8.33 -13.81 6.23
C VAL A 58 -7.54 -14.46 5.09
N LYS A 59 -7.38 -15.77 5.11
CA LYS A 59 -6.68 -16.50 4.06
C LYS A 59 -7.37 -16.34 2.71
N ALA A 60 -8.69 -16.43 2.67
CA ALA A 60 -9.45 -16.24 1.43
C ALA A 60 -9.27 -14.83 0.86
N ALA A 61 -9.30 -13.81 1.71
CA ALA A 61 -9.07 -12.41 1.29
C ALA A 61 -7.68 -12.23 0.68
N ILE A 62 -6.64 -12.79 1.29
CA ILE A 62 -5.27 -12.72 0.78
C ILE A 62 -5.17 -13.41 -0.58
N LEU A 63 -5.68 -14.61 -0.71
CA LEU A 63 -5.64 -15.37 -1.96
C LEU A 63 -6.40 -14.67 -3.07
N ASN A 64 -7.57 -14.12 -2.78
CA ASN A 64 -8.36 -13.39 -3.78
C ASN A 64 -7.64 -12.15 -4.27
N THR A 65 -7.00 -11.41 -3.37
CA THR A 65 -6.22 -10.22 -3.72
C THR A 65 -5.07 -10.58 -4.65
N VAL A 66 -4.33 -11.64 -4.34
CA VAL A 66 -3.20 -12.08 -5.17
C VAL A 66 -3.68 -12.55 -6.54
N ARG A 67 -4.78 -13.31 -6.62
CA ARG A 67 -5.34 -13.77 -7.89
C ARG A 67 -5.80 -12.63 -8.78
N GLU A 68 -6.49 -11.65 -8.19
CA GLU A 68 -6.97 -10.48 -8.94
C GLU A 68 -5.83 -9.59 -9.42
N ALA A 69 -4.76 -9.49 -8.65
CA ALA A 69 -3.59 -8.71 -9.05
C ALA A 69 -2.94 -9.31 -10.31
N GLY A 70 -2.75 -10.63 -10.34
CA GLY A 70 -2.16 -11.32 -11.48
C GLY A 70 -0.87 -10.65 -11.96
N PRO A 71 -0.70 -10.48 -13.29
CA PRO A 71 0.49 -9.84 -13.84
C PRO A 71 0.52 -8.32 -13.64
N ASN A 72 -0.58 -7.70 -13.20
CA ASN A 72 -0.68 -6.24 -13.07
C ASN A 72 0.20 -5.69 -11.96
N ALA A 73 0.64 -6.52 -11.03
CA ALA A 73 1.50 -6.11 -9.93
C ALA A 73 3.00 -6.10 -10.28
N CYS A 74 3.36 -6.23 -11.55
CA CYS A 74 4.75 -6.22 -12.03
C CYS A 74 5.60 -7.32 -11.38
N PRO A 75 5.51 -8.58 -11.84
CA PRO A 75 6.30 -9.70 -11.28
C PRO A 75 7.81 -9.44 -11.29
N PRO A 76 8.57 -9.98 -10.31
CA PRO A 76 8.11 -10.82 -9.21
C PRO A 76 7.32 -10.04 -8.18
N MET A 77 6.27 -10.67 -7.65
CA MET A 77 5.35 -10.02 -6.71
C MET A 77 5.82 -10.22 -5.27
N VAL A 78 5.81 -9.13 -4.50
CA VAL A 78 6.00 -9.16 -3.04
C VAL A 78 4.68 -8.78 -2.39
N VAL A 79 4.21 -9.60 -1.46
CA VAL A 79 2.93 -9.40 -0.79
C VAL A 79 3.15 -8.97 0.65
N GLY A 80 2.66 -7.77 0.98
CA GLY A 80 2.62 -7.28 2.35
C GLY A 80 1.22 -7.43 2.92
N VAL A 81 1.10 -7.94 4.13
CA VAL A 81 -0.19 -8.17 4.79
C VAL A 81 -0.20 -7.52 6.15
N GLY A 82 -1.21 -6.68 6.39
CA GLY A 82 -1.49 -6.12 7.71
C GLY A 82 -2.83 -6.63 8.21
N ILE A 83 -2.88 -7.00 9.47
CA ILE A 83 -4.08 -7.52 10.12
C ILE A 83 -4.37 -6.67 11.35
N GLY A 84 -5.61 -6.20 11.47
CA GLY A 84 -6.01 -5.33 12.58
C GLY A 84 -5.61 -3.87 12.34
N GLY A 85 -5.67 -3.05 13.39
CA GLY A 85 -5.37 -1.63 13.31
C GLY A 85 -6.48 -0.82 12.64
N ASP A 86 -6.12 0.37 12.20
CA ASP A 86 -6.96 1.27 11.44
C ASP A 86 -6.49 1.38 9.99
N PHE A 87 -7.13 2.24 9.21
CA PHE A 87 -6.77 2.42 7.81
C PHE A 87 -5.31 2.85 7.61
N GLU A 88 -4.77 3.62 8.52
CA GLU A 88 -3.41 4.12 8.41
C GLU A 88 -2.39 3.04 8.74
N LYS A 89 -2.64 2.23 9.76
CA LYS A 89 -1.76 1.13 10.15
C LYS A 89 -1.75 -0.04 9.17
N LYS A 90 -2.79 -0.18 8.36
CA LYS A 90 -2.89 -1.24 7.35
C LYS A 90 -2.11 -0.93 6.08
N ARG A 91 -1.63 0.26 5.97
CA ARG A 91 -0.76 0.65 4.86
C ARG A 91 0.67 0.19 5.12
#